data_94e69e3e7290e54981677e6bfd217ef4
#
_entry.id   94e69e3e7290e54981677e6bfd217ef4
#
_cell.length_a   1.000
_cell.length_b   1.000
_cell.length_c   1.000
_cell.angle_alpha   90.00
_cell.angle_beta   90.00
_cell.angle_gamma   90.00
#
_symmetry.space_group_name_H-M   'P 1'
#
loop_
_entity.id
_entity.type
_entity.pdbx_description
1 polymer ?
#
loop_
_entity_poly.entity_id
_entity_poly.type
_entity_poly.pdbx_seq_one_letter_code
_entity_poly.pdbx_strand_id
1 'polypeptide(L)'
;MEEASGACSAAETDLPMRHPFWKYLLVTAILFAAVLSMPLTTRKSTPEFPPLTLRCVIDLKGEPVRGLTVGMNKIILREFADDHKLDLEFITPADSTDYLDSLRDGAVDLLVMYRADSLHTDGFISTIPYRDSTVWVLRDDHHAEIRRLNAWISEMNGNGGIRKLGRNYQRRVGSSLTSISPYDALVKQNADEMGWDWRLLSAIIYHESKFINESCSDKGAVGLMQIRNERFCVDTLLDPAVNISIGTKYLTYLSQMFAEHGADSVECLKFALAAYNCGEGNLLKCIRTAEELGVDATRWDSIVSIIPEVPGFHGKQTIAYVREVLDTYDEYAEVYPR
;
A
#
# COMPACT_ATOMS: atom_id res chain seq x y z
N MET A 1 102.89 -37.28 20.74
CA MET A 1 103.27 -38.66 21.22
C MET A 1 102.03 -39.17 21.94
N GLU A 2 101.50 -40.18 21.32
CA GLU A 2 100.85 -41.36 21.78
C GLU A 2 99.52 -41.20 22.48
N GLU A 3 98.48 -41.60 21.84
CA GLU A 3 97.88 -42.90 21.76
C GLU A 3 97.31 -43.42 23.10
N ALA A 4 96.00 -43.64 23.08
CA ALA A 4 95.34 -44.93 23.16
C ALA A 4 93.88 -44.70 23.50
N SER A 5 92.95 -45.03 22.59
CA SER A 5 92.27 -46.31 22.49
C SER A 5 91.60 -46.82 23.84
N GLY A 6 90.32 -46.89 23.72
CA GLY A 6 89.53 -47.56 24.73
C GLY A 6 88.07 -47.55 24.43
N ALA A 7 87.66 -48.57 23.69
CA ALA A 7 86.19 -48.83 23.52
C ALA A 7 85.62 -49.38 24.82
N CYS A 8 84.39 -48.99 25.13
CA CYS A 8 83.53 -49.89 25.93
C CYS A 8 82.04 -49.47 25.81
N SER A 9 81.34 -50.36 25.16
CA SER A 9 80.07 -50.94 25.59
C SER A 9 78.85 -50.04 25.80
N ALA A 10 77.91 -50.28 24.91
CA ALA A 10 76.53 -49.90 25.00
C ALA A 10 75.88 -50.42 26.30
N ALA A 11 75.14 -49.58 26.92
CA ALA A 11 74.05 -49.93 27.81
C ALA A 11 72.78 -49.27 27.33
N GLU A 12 71.96 -50.04 26.67
CA GLU A 12 70.57 -49.73 26.45
C GLU A 12 69.91 -49.56 27.81
N THR A 13 69.39 -48.37 28.07
CA THR A 13 68.41 -48.14 29.10
C THR A 13 67.10 -47.85 28.41
N ASP A 14 66.27 -48.89 28.41
CA ASP A 14 64.82 -48.78 28.09
C ASP A 14 64.19 -47.75 28.98
N LEU A 15 63.73 -46.65 28.33
CA LEU A 15 62.81 -45.69 28.92
C LEU A 15 61.38 -46.11 28.53
N PRO A 16 60.50 -46.34 29.48
CA PRO A 16 59.12 -46.64 29.18
C PRO A 16 58.39 -45.37 28.79
N MET A 17 58.39 -45.06 27.51
CA MET A 17 57.57 -44.09 26.96
C MET A 17 56.21 -44.67 26.65
N ARG A 18 55.30 -44.56 27.57
CA ARG A 18 53.87 -44.71 27.27
C ARG A 18 53.04 -43.84 28.15
N HIS A 19 53.07 -42.57 27.83
CA HIS A 19 52.11 -41.69 28.37
C HIS A 19 50.77 -41.80 27.55
N PRO A 20 49.64 -41.86 28.26
CA PRO A 20 48.31 -41.91 27.62
C PRO A 20 47.94 -40.62 26.89
N PHE A 21 48.89 -39.68 26.77
CA PHE A 21 48.70 -38.36 26.14
C PHE A 21 48.18 -38.49 24.72
N TRP A 22 48.64 -39.42 23.91
CA TRP A 22 48.16 -39.68 22.58
C TRP A 22 46.70 -40.17 22.54
N LYS A 23 46.26 -40.90 23.55
CA LYS A 23 44.87 -41.33 23.70
C LYS A 23 43.95 -40.14 23.98
N TYR A 24 44.39 -39.19 24.79
CA TYR A 24 43.64 -37.97 25.07
C TYR A 24 43.61 -37.04 23.85
N LEU A 25 44.69 -36.95 23.10
CA LEU A 25 44.73 -36.19 21.84
C LEU A 25 43.81 -36.77 20.78
N LEU A 26 43.73 -38.09 20.68
CA LEU A 26 42.84 -38.78 19.75
C LEU A 26 41.37 -38.64 20.17
N VAL A 27 41.08 -38.73 21.47
CA VAL A 27 39.73 -38.52 22.02
C VAL A 27 39.29 -37.07 21.87
N THR A 28 40.16 -36.09 22.10
CA THR A 28 39.86 -34.68 21.89
C THR A 28 39.67 -34.36 20.39
N ALA A 29 40.46 -34.95 19.49
CA ALA A 29 40.31 -34.81 18.06
C ALA A 29 38.98 -35.41 17.55
N ILE A 30 38.59 -36.57 18.08
CA ILE A 30 37.31 -37.23 17.77
C ILE A 30 36.14 -36.42 18.32
N LEU A 31 36.24 -35.88 19.54
CA LEU A 31 35.21 -34.99 20.10
C LEU A 31 35.10 -33.67 19.32
N PHE A 32 36.23 -33.11 18.88
CA PHE A 32 36.23 -31.90 18.05
C PHE A 32 35.67 -32.17 16.66
N ALA A 33 35.97 -33.31 16.05
CA ALA A 33 35.39 -33.74 14.80
C ALA A 33 33.89 -34.07 14.95
N ALA A 34 33.47 -34.63 16.08
CA ALA A 34 32.06 -34.89 16.39
C ALA A 34 31.28 -33.58 16.63
N VAL A 35 31.88 -32.55 17.21
CA VAL A 35 31.29 -31.22 17.35
C VAL A 35 31.23 -30.49 16.03
N LEU A 36 32.22 -30.68 15.13
CA LEU A 36 32.21 -30.12 13.77
C LEU A 36 31.32 -30.92 12.81
N SER A 37 31.06 -32.19 13.10
CA SER A 37 30.13 -33.03 12.31
C SER A 37 28.73 -33.11 12.91
N MET A 38 28.47 -32.49 14.07
CA MET A 38 27.09 -32.22 14.43
C MET A 38 26.51 -31.37 13.30
N PRO A 39 25.47 -31.85 12.61
CA PRO A 39 24.75 -30.96 11.73
C PRO A 39 24.42 -29.76 12.63
N LEU A 40 24.92 -28.58 12.25
CA LEU A 40 24.39 -27.32 12.77
C LEU A 40 22.92 -27.56 12.77
N THR A 41 22.35 -27.88 13.95
CA THR A 41 20.91 -27.97 14.09
C THR A 41 20.46 -26.70 13.40
N THR A 42 19.87 -26.87 12.24
CA THR A 42 19.33 -25.81 11.46
C THR A 42 18.59 -24.98 12.48
N ARG A 43 19.19 -23.88 12.85
CA ARG A 43 18.51 -22.82 13.57
C ARG A 43 17.22 -22.77 12.81
N LYS A 44 16.11 -23.24 13.37
CA LYS A 44 14.80 -23.11 12.75
C LYS A 44 14.79 -21.69 12.30
N SER A 45 14.95 -21.48 11.01
CA SER A 45 14.84 -20.17 10.43
C SER A 45 13.58 -19.62 11.06
N THR A 46 13.72 -18.59 11.86
CA THR A 46 12.54 -17.77 12.18
C THR A 46 11.86 -17.63 10.86
N PRO A 47 10.59 -18.05 10.72
CA PRO A 47 9.93 -17.96 9.44
C PRO A 47 10.16 -16.54 8.95
N GLU A 48 10.92 -16.42 7.86
CA GLU A 48 11.06 -15.16 7.14
C GLU A 48 9.66 -14.71 6.84
N PHE A 49 9.40 -13.43 7.01
CA PHE A 49 8.19 -12.85 6.46
C PHE A 49 8.00 -13.44 5.05
N PRO A 50 6.83 -14.03 4.75
CA PRO A 50 6.59 -14.46 3.40
C PRO A 50 6.74 -13.24 2.51
N PRO A 51 6.92 -13.37 1.30
CA PRO A 51 7.79 -12.77 0.33
C PRO A 51 8.41 -11.42 0.73
N LEU A 52 9.54 -11.07 0.12
CA LEU A 52 10.24 -9.79 0.29
C LEU A 52 9.30 -8.56 0.16
N THR A 53 8.16 -8.71 -0.48
CA THR A 53 7.14 -7.67 -0.70
C THR A 53 5.84 -8.03 0.03
N LEU A 54 5.33 -7.10 0.85
CA LEU A 54 4.03 -7.21 1.52
C LEU A 54 2.98 -6.41 0.77
N ARG A 55 1.90 -7.07 0.38
CA ARG A 55 0.72 -6.43 -0.22
C ARG A 55 -0.18 -5.90 0.88
N CYS A 56 -0.27 -4.58 0.97
CA CYS A 56 -0.93 -3.88 2.07
C CYS A 56 -2.16 -3.12 1.57
N VAL A 57 -3.24 -3.20 2.32
CA VAL A 57 -4.43 -2.36 2.14
C VAL A 57 -4.63 -1.49 3.39
N ILE A 58 -4.96 -0.21 3.19
CA ILE A 58 -5.36 0.70 4.26
C ILE A 58 -6.85 1.00 4.04
N ASP A 59 -7.72 0.30 4.75
CA ASP A 59 -9.18 0.43 4.67
C ASP A 59 -9.74 0.90 6.01
N LEU A 60 -9.97 2.21 6.11
CA LEU A 60 -10.45 2.89 7.32
C LEU A 60 -11.91 3.33 7.15
N LYS A 61 -12.81 2.37 6.91
CA LYS A 61 -14.27 2.61 6.76
C LYS A 61 -14.85 3.28 8.01
N GLY A 62 -15.76 4.25 7.81
CA GLY A 62 -16.55 4.86 8.88
C GLY A 62 -15.98 6.14 9.50
N GLU A 63 -14.83 6.63 9.04
CA GLU A 63 -14.33 7.96 9.42
C GLU A 63 -14.52 8.94 8.25
N PRO A 64 -14.71 10.23 8.52
CA PRO A 64 -14.64 11.23 7.46
C PRO A 64 -13.30 11.07 6.76
N VAL A 65 -13.37 10.83 5.47
CA VAL A 65 -12.25 10.39 4.66
C VAL A 65 -11.18 11.47 4.60
N ARG A 66 -10.20 11.34 5.43
CA ARG A 66 -9.04 12.21 5.44
C ARG A 66 -7.85 11.47 4.88
N GLY A 67 -7.39 11.87 3.71
CA GLY A 67 -6.12 11.38 3.13
C GLY A 67 -4.95 11.53 4.09
N LEU A 68 -5.05 12.42 5.06
CA LEU A 68 -4.10 12.55 6.17
C LEU A 68 -4.00 11.32 7.05
N THR A 69 -5.11 10.65 7.35
CA THR A 69 -5.12 9.43 8.16
C THR A 69 -4.51 8.27 7.38
N VAL A 70 -4.87 8.14 6.11
CA VAL A 70 -4.27 7.15 5.20
C VAL A 70 -2.76 7.39 5.04
N GLY A 71 -2.34 8.63 4.78
CA GLY A 71 -0.93 8.98 4.64
C GLY A 71 -0.11 8.75 5.92
N MET A 72 -0.70 8.98 7.09
CA MET A 72 -0.05 8.68 8.37
C MET A 72 0.16 7.18 8.57
N ASN A 73 -0.86 6.37 8.30
CA ASN A 73 -0.76 4.91 8.41
C ASN A 73 0.28 4.35 7.42
N LYS A 74 0.34 4.90 6.21
CA LYS A 74 1.35 4.57 5.21
C LYS A 74 2.77 4.85 5.69
N ILE A 75 3.02 5.99 6.35
CA ILE A 75 4.33 6.31 6.91
C ILE A 75 4.71 5.34 8.03
N ILE A 76 3.78 4.97 8.89
CA ILE A 76 4.04 3.99 9.96
C ILE A 76 4.38 2.62 9.36
N LEU A 77 3.66 2.18 8.33
CA LEU A 77 3.97 0.92 7.63
C LEU A 77 5.34 0.96 6.97
N ARG A 78 5.70 2.09 6.34
CA ARG A 78 7.02 2.25 5.71
C ARG A 78 8.16 2.20 6.74
N GLU A 79 8.01 2.89 7.86
CA GLU A 79 9.02 2.83 8.93
C GLU A 79 9.20 1.38 9.42
N PHE A 80 8.09 0.64 9.59
CA PHE A 80 8.17 -0.79 9.91
C PHE A 80 8.90 -1.60 8.83
N ALA A 81 8.59 -1.35 7.57
CA ALA A 81 9.19 -2.07 6.44
C ALA A 81 10.69 -1.76 6.31
N ASP A 82 11.08 -0.50 6.49
CA ASP A 82 12.48 -0.06 6.46
C ASP A 82 13.29 -0.73 7.58
N ASP A 83 12.76 -0.77 8.81
CA ASP A 83 13.39 -1.43 9.96
C ASP A 83 13.58 -2.95 9.73
N HIS A 84 12.71 -3.56 8.92
CA HIS A 84 12.72 -5.01 8.67
C HIS A 84 13.19 -5.40 7.27
N LYS A 85 13.60 -4.44 6.44
CA LYS A 85 14.06 -4.62 5.05
C LYS A 85 13.03 -5.35 4.18
N LEU A 86 11.79 -4.88 4.27
CA LEU A 86 10.66 -5.36 3.48
C LEU A 86 10.27 -4.34 2.43
N ASP A 87 9.82 -4.82 1.29
CA ASP A 87 9.15 -3.98 0.31
C ASP A 87 7.64 -3.95 0.58
N LEU A 88 6.99 -2.83 0.27
CA LEU A 88 5.55 -2.66 0.40
C LEU A 88 4.92 -2.38 -0.96
N GLU A 89 3.89 -3.14 -1.26
CA GLU A 89 2.97 -2.87 -2.35
C GLU A 89 1.63 -2.42 -1.76
N PHE A 90 1.22 -1.18 -2.06
CA PHE A 90 -0.05 -0.64 -1.59
C PHE A 90 -1.15 -0.90 -2.61
N ILE A 91 -2.14 -1.70 -2.22
CA ILE A 91 -3.35 -1.92 -3.00
C ILE A 91 -4.37 -0.85 -2.62
N THR A 92 -4.91 -0.15 -3.60
CA THR A 92 -5.94 0.88 -3.38
C THR A 92 -7.25 0.21 -3.01
N PRO A 93 -7.86 0.55 -1.85
CA PRO A 93 -9.13 -0.03 -1.48
C PRO A 93 -10.26 0.46 -2.40
N ALA A 94 -11.09 -0.49 -2.87
CA ALA A 94 -12.33 -0.22 -3.57
C ALA A 94 -13.51 -0.31 -2.58
N ASP A 95 -14.46 0.61 -2.69
CA ASP A 95 -15.54 0.76 -1.70
C ASP A 95 -16.46 -0.47 -1.60
N SER A 96 -16.57 -1.26 -2.68
CA SER A 96 -17.39 -2.48 -2.75
C SER A 96 -16.68 -3.77 -2.33
N THR A 97 -15.39 -3.70 -1.97
CA THR A 97 -14.59 -4.90 -1.68
C THR A 97 -14.51 -5.16 -0.18
N ASP A 98 -14.74 -6.41 0.22
CA ASP A 98 -14.41 -6.88 1.55
C ASP A 98 -12.95 -7.36 1.57
N TYR A 99 -12.09 -6.57 2.22
CA TYR A 99 -10.66 -6.89 2.29
C TYR A 99 -10.32 -7.97 3.31
N LEU A 100 -11.23 -8.34 4.20
CA LEU A 100 -11.07 -9.54 5.02
C LEU A 100 -11.14 -10.81 4.16
N ASP A 101 -12.00 -10.84 3.15
CA ASP A 101 -12.00 -11.93 2.17
C ASP A 101 -10.70 -11.96 1.36
N SER A 102 -10.23 -10.81 0.88
CA SER A 102 -8.95 -10.70 0.17
C SER A 102 -7.75 -11.14 1.03
N LEU A 103 -7.79 -10.86 2.34
CA LEU A 103 -6.79 -11.32 3.30
C LEU A 103 -6.88 -12.84 3.50
N ARG A 104 -8.10 -13.40 3.59
CA ARG A 104 -8.35 -14.85 3.70
C ARG A 104 -7.82 -15.62 2.51
N ASP A 105 -8.06 -15.10 1.30
CA ASP A 105 -7.65 -15.72 0.04
C ASP A 105 -6.16 -15.50 -0.28
N GLY A 106 -5.45 -14.71 0.52
CA GLY A 106 -4.05 -14.41 0.32
C GLY A 106 -3.77 -13.43 -0.84
N ALA A 107 -4.77 -12.69 -1.32
CA ALA A 107 -4.58 -11.60 -2.26
C ALA A 107 -3.97 -10.36 -1.59
N VAL A 108 -4.18 -10.21 -0.28
CA VAL A 108 -3.61 -9.20 0.61
C VAL A 108 -2.85 -9.91 1.72
N ASP A 109 -1.72 -9.37 2.16
CA ASP A 109 -0.90 -9.92 3.23
C ASP A 109 -1.13 -9.19 4.56
N LEU A 110 -1.45 -7.89 4.52
CA LEU A 110 -1.68 -7.05 5.68
C LEU A 110 -2.78 -6.04 5.40
N LEU A 111 -3.78 -5.99 6.29
CA LEU A 111 -4.87 -5.03 6.24
C LEU A 111 -4.77 -4.06 7.43
N VAL A 112 -4.79 -2.76 7.15
CA VAL A 112 -4.89 -1.70 8.16
C VAL A 112 -6.35 -1.28 8.27
N MET A 113 -6.92 -1.38 9.46
CA MET A 113 -8.31 -1.02 9.70
C MET A 113 -8.54 -0.57 11.16
N TYR A 114 -9.73 -0.06 11.46
CA TYR A 114 -10.14 0.13 12.85
C TYR A 114 -10.46 -1.21 13.49
N ARG A 115 -10.12 -1.34 14.77
CA ARG A 115 -10.35 -2.57 15.54
C ARG A 115 -11.83 -2.91 15.58
N ALA A 116 -12.15 -4.16 15.25
CA ALA A 116 -13.47 -4.75 15.40
C ALA A 116 -13.39 -5.97 16.33
N ASP A 117 -14.38 -6.15 17.18
CA ASP A 117 -14.39 -7.26 18.17
C ASP A 117 -14.58 -8.63 17.51
N SER A 118 -15.15 -8.68 16.30
CA SER A 118 -15.40 -9.91 15.53
C SER A 118 -14.17 -10.52 14.87
N LEU A 119 -13.05 -9.79 14.76
CA LEU A 119 -11.87 -10.24 14.01
C LEU A 119 -11.32 -11.60 14.48
N HIS A 120 -11.33 -11.85 15.79
CA HIS A 120 -10.78 -13.08 16.37
C HIS A 120 -11.66 -14.32 16.16
N THR A 121 -12.91 -14.15 15.80
CA THR A 121 -13.84 -15.26 15.55
C THR A 121 -13.84 -15.72 14.09
N ASP A 122 -13.27 -14.92 13.19
CA ASP A 122 -13.41 -15.10 11.74
C ASP A 122 -12.10 -15.60 11.05
N GLY A 123 -11.13 -16.10 11.81
CA GLY A 123 -9.86 -16.61 11.27
C GLY A 123 -8.81 -15.52 11.03
N PHE A 124 -8.92 -14.40 11.75
CA PHE A 124 -7.98 -13.29 11.68
C PHE A 124 -7.37 -12.98 13.05
N ILE A 125 -6.17 -12.39 13.02
CA ILE A 125 -5.46 -11.91 14.19
C ILE A 125 -5.04 -10.46 13.98
N SER A 126 -5.24 -9.61 15.00
CA SER A 126 -4.86 -8.21 14.93
C SER A 126 -3.73 -7.87 15.88
N THR A 127 -2.99 -6.81 15.53
CA THR A 127 -2.00 -6.21 16.45
C THR A 127 -2.69 -5.53 17.63
N ILE A 128 -1.88 -5.15 18.64
CA ILE A 128 -2.29 -4.12 19.58
C ILE A 128 -2.58 -2.82 18.80
N PRO A 129 -3.56 -2.01 19.25
CA PRO A 129 -3.80 -0.70 18.66
C PRO A 129 -2.58 0.20 18.81
N TYR A 130 -2.20 0.91 17.75
CA TYR A 130 -1.05 1.80 17.78
C TYR A 130 -1.43 3.29 17.72
N ARG A 131 -2.62 3.60 17.20
CA ARG A 131 -3.20 4.94 17.11
C ARG A 131 -4.70 4.85 16.86
N ASP A 132 -5.51 5.66 17.56
CA ASP A 132 -6.95 5.87 17.28
C ASP A 132 -7.71 4.56 16.99
N SER A 133 -7.47 3.52 17.79
CA SER A 133 -8.00 2.16 17.59
C SER A 133 -7.59 1.47 16.28
N THR A 134 -6.63 2.01 15.53
CA THR A 134 -6.10 1.39 14.31
C THR A 134 -5.25 0.17 14.65
N VAL A 135 -5.47 -0.91 13.92
CA VAL A 135 -4.74 -2.18 14.03
C VAL A 135 -4.28 -2.66 12.66
N TRP A 136 -3.26 -3.49 12.65
CA TRP A 136 -2.88 -4.30 11.50
C TRP A 136 -3.46 -5.69 11.67
N VAL A 137 -4.10 -6.20 10.64
CA VAL A 137 -4.79 -7.49 10.63
C VAL A 137 -4.10 -8.44 9.67
N LEU A 138 -3.89 -9.67 10.12
CA LEU A 138 -3.33 -10.79 9.36
C LEU A 138 -4.27 -11.99 9.51
N ARG A 139 -4.04 -13.04 8.70
CA ARG A 139 -4.66 -14.33 8.96
C ARG A 139 -4.17 -14.92 10.28
N ASP A 140 -4.96 -15.71 10.94
CA ASP A 140 -4.68 -16.30 12.25
C ASP A 140 -3.55 -17.34 12.25
N ASP A 141 -3.15 -17.85 11.08
CA ASP A 141 -1.97 -18.72 10.94
C ASP A 141 -0.63 -17.96 11.05
N HIS A 142 -0.64 -16.64 11.09
CA HIS A 142 0.54 -15.75 11.16
C HIS A 142 0.93 -15.32 12.59
N HIS A 143 0.90 -16.25 13.55
CA HIS A 143 1.20 -15.94 14.97
C HIS A 143 2.62 -15.43 15.24
N ALA A 144 3.60 -15.83 14.43
CA ALA A 144 4.98 -15.36 14.61
C ALA A 144 5.11 -13.89 14.16
N GLU A 145 4.47 -13.56 13.05
CA GLU A 145 4.47 -12.26 12.43
C GLU A 145 3.76 -11.25 13.35
N ILE A 146 2.58 -11.59 13.87
CA ILE A 146 1.84 -10.70 14.76
C ILE A 146 2.61 -10.38 16.04
N ARG A 147 3.40 -11.33 16.58
CA ARG A 147 4.28 -11.08 17.74
C ARG A 147 5.37 -10.07 17.40
N ARG A 148 5.96 -10.13 16.20
CA ARG A 148 6.98 -9.17 15.74
C ARG A 148 6.39 -7.79 15.56
N LEU A 149 5.22 -7.72 14.91
CA LEU A 149 4.47 -6.47 14.74
C LEU A 149 4.14 -5.84 16.09
N ASN A 150 3.63 -6.60 17.03
CA ASN A 150 3.33 -6.12 18.37
C ASN A 150 4.56 -5.67 19.14
N ALA A 151 5.69 -6.37 19.01
CA ALA A 151 6.96 -5.98 19.64
C ALA A 151 7.44 -4.63 19.08
N TRP A 152 7.44 -4.47 17.76
CA TRP A 152 7.82 -3.22 17.11
C TRP A 152 6.86 -2.07 17.48
N ILE A 153 5.55 -2.29 17.46
CA ILE A 153 4.56 -1.28 17.86
C ILE A 153 4.77 -0.86 19.31
N SER A 154 5.02 -1.83 20.21
CA SER A 154 5.28 -1.57 21.63
C SER A 154 6.54 -0.73 21.84
N GLU A 155 7.62 -1.06 21.14
CA GLU A 155 8.88 -0.30 21.15
C GLU A 155 8.66 1.13 20.64
N MET A 156 8.03 1.28 19.48
CA MET A 156 7.75 2.57 18.86
C MET A 156 6.81 3.44 19.69
N ASN A 157 5.86 2.85 20.40
CA ASN A 157 5.02 3.57 21.36
C ASN A 157 5.82 3.97 22.61
N GLY A 158 6.63 3.05 23.15
CA GLY A 158 7.43 3.26 24.35
C GLY A 158 8.48 4.38 24.20
N ASN A 159 9.17 4.41 23.05
CA ASN A 159 10.18 5.43 22.76
C ASN A 159 9.59 6.72 22.13
N GLY A 160 8.28 6.77 21.90
CA GLY A 160 7.58 7.88 21.27
C GLY A 160 7.80 8.02 19.77
N GLY A 161 8.28 6.97 19.09
CA GLY A 161 8.56 6.91 17.66
C GLY A 161 7.31 7.23 16.83
N ILE A 162 6.18 6.56 17.07
CA ILE A 162 4.91 6.82 16.37
C ILE A 162 4.47 8.28 16.53
N ARG A 163 4.59 8.87 17.73
CA ARG A 163 4.30 10.28 17.96
C ARG A 163 5.23 11.20 17.19
N LYS A 164 6.53 10.85 17.09
CA LYS A 164 7.54 11.60 16.33
C LYS A 164 7.22 11.56 14.83
N LEU A 165 6.88 10.37 14.29
CA LEU A 165 6.43 10.22 12.90
C LEU A 165 5.20 11.10 12.63
N GLY A 166 4.21 11.08 13.52
CA GLY A 166 3.01 11.91 13.42
C GLY A 166 3.33 13.41 13.38
N ARG A 167 4.17 13.91 14.31
CA ARG A 167 4.57 15.32 14.31
C ARG A 167 5.33 15.71 13.05
N ASN A 168 6.22 14.85 12.56
CA ASN A 168 6.98 15.10 11.36
C ASN A 168 6.07 15.13 10.12
N TYR A 169 5.12 14.22 10.05
CA TYR A 169 4.11 14.18 8.99
C TYR A 169 3.26 15.47 9.00
N GLN A 170 2.69 15.84 10.14
CA GLN A 170 1.89 17.05 10.29
C GLN A 170 2.66 18.33 9.92
N ARG A 171 3.97 18.43 10.22
CA ARG A 171 4.80 19.56 9.78
C ARG A 171 4.94 19.63 8.27
N ARG A 172 4.96 18.49 7.56
CA ARG A 172 5.10 18.46 6.10
C ARG A 172 3.78 18.83 5.40
N VAL A 173 2.66 18.39 5.95
CA VAL A 173 1.34 18.56 5.33
C VAL A 173 0.55 19.76 5.86
N GLY A 174 1.09 20.52 6.83
CA GLY A 174 0.41 21.66 7.46
C GLY A 174 -0.49 21.27 8.64
N SER A 175 -1.12 22.26 9.26
CA SER A 175 -1.99 22.01 10.41
C SER A 175 -3.32 21.41 9.97
N SER A 176 -3.64 20.29 10.54
CA SER A 176 -4.57 19.27 10.09
C SER A 176 -6.08 19.60 10.05
N LEU A 177 -6.53 20.76 10.51
CA LEU A 177 -7.97 21.08 10.56
C LEU A 177 -8.51 21.61 9.23
N THR A 178 -7.64 22.03 8.31
CA THR A 178 -8.01 22.64 7.03
C THR A 178 -7.45 21.88 5.81
N SER A 179 -6.83 20.73 6.03
CA SER A 179 -6.22 19.94 4.96
C SER A 179 -6.94 18.61 4.77
N ILE A 180 -7.23 18.26 3.50
CA ILE A 180 -7.78 16.96 3.09
C ILE A 180 -6.64 15.95 2.94
N SER A 181 -5.53 16.35 2.30
CA SER A 181 -4.44 15.45 1.93
C SER A 181 -3.07 16.13 1.99
N PRO A 182 -1.95 15.36 1.90
CA PRO A 182 -0.62 15.93 1.75
C PRO A 182 -0.41 16.69 0.43
N TYR A 183 -1.34 16.55 -0.50
CA TYR A 183 -1.23 17.08 -1.86
C TYR A 183 -2.07 18.34 -2.09
N ASP A 184 -2.73 18.89 -1.06
CA ASP A 184 -3.66 20.00 -1.15
C ASP A 184 -3.10 21.21 -1.91
N ALA A 185 -1.82 21.54 -1.74
CA ALA A 185 -1.19 22.64 -2.47
C ALA A 185 -1.17 22.40 -3.99
N LEU A 186 -0.82 21.19 -4.41
CA LEU A 186 -0.83 20.80 -5.82
C LEU A 186 -2.27 20.71 -6.36
N VAL A 187 -3.18 20.17 -5.55
CA VAL A 187 -4.60 20.04 -5.92
C VAL A 187 -5.23 21.42 -6.12
N LYS A 188 -5.00 22.36 -5.21
CA LYS A 188 -5.51 23.74 -5.32
C LYS A 188 -4.97 24.45 -6.55
N GLN A 189 -3.66 24.37 -6.80
CA GLN A 189 -3.07 24.96 -7.98
C GLN A 189 -3.71 24.43 -9.28
N ASN A 190 -3.84 23.12 -9.43
CA ASN A 190 -4.40 22.51 -10.63
C ASN A 190 -5.91 22.76 -10.76
N ALA A 191 -6.65 22.80 -9.64
CA ALA A 191 -8.07 23.13 -9.64
C ALA A 191 -8.32 24.57 -10.06
N ASP A 192 -7.50 25.51 -9.60
CA ASP A 192 -7.54 26.92 -10.00
C ASP A 192 -7.31 27.08 -11.53
N GLU A 193 -6.34 26.34 -12.08
CA GLU A 193 -6.07 26.32 -13.53
C GLU A 193 -7.24 25.79 -14.36
N MET A 194 -8.03 24.85 -13.80
CA MET A 194 -9.24 24.28 -14.42
C MET A 194 -10.49 25.17 -14.24
N GLY A 195 -10.47 26.08 -13.26
CA GLY A 195 -11.65 26.79 -12.78
C GLY A 195 -12.61 25.91 -11.96
N TRP A 196 -12.12 24.82 -11.38
CA TRP A 196 -12.89 23.88 -10.57
C TRP A 196 -12.65 24.11 -9.07
N ASP A 197 -13.57 23.58 -8.25
CA ASP A 197 -13.37 23.55 -6.79
C ASP A 197 -12.31 22.49 -6.44
N TRP A 198 -11.29 22.89 -5.66
CA TRP A 198 -10.22 21.98 -5.26
C TRP A 198 -10.71 20.81 -4.42
N ARG A 199 -11.84 20.96 -3.70
CA ARG A 199 -12.45 19.89 -2.91
C ARG A 199 -13.05 18.80 -3.80
N LEU A 200 -13.59 19.19 -4.97
CA LEU A 200 -14.05 18.24 -5.97
C LEU A 200 -12.87 17.45 -6.57
N LEU A 201 -11.78 18.16 -6.93
CA LEU A 201 -10.58 17.47 -7.42
C LEU A 201 -9.98 16.54 -6.34
N SER A 202 -10.04 16.95 -5.07
CA SER A 202 -9.66 16.08 -3.94
C SER A 202 -10.56 14.84 -3.83
N ALA A 203 -11.88 14.98 -4.03
CA ALA A 203 -12.81 13.86 -4.03
C ALA A 203 -12.51 12.88 -5.16
N ILE A 204 -12.20 13.37 -6.37
CA ILE A 204 -11.76 12.52 -7.49
C ILE A 204 -10.50 11.73 -7.10
N ILE A 205 -9.45 12.40 -6.64
CA ILE A 205 -8.19 11.75 -6.22
C ILE A 205 -8.44 10.72 -5.12
N TYR A 206 -9.35 11.02 -4.19
CA TYR A 206 -9.74 10.06 -3.17
C TYR A 206 -10.34 8.79 -3.77
N HIS A 207 -11.28 8.90 -4.70
CA HIS A 207 -11.90 7.74 -5.33
C HIS A 207 -10.94 6.96 -6.23
N GLU A 208 -9.98 7.64 -6.86
CA GLU A 208 -8.98 6.98 -7.71
C GLU A 208 -7.90 6.23 -6.91
N SER A 209 -7.38 6.81 -5.83
CA SER A 209 -6.20 6.27 -5.16
C SER A 209 -6.25 6.29 -3.64
N LYS A 210 -7.31 6.82 -3.02
CA LYS A 210 -7.35 7.13 -1.57
C LYS A 210 -6.11 7.93 -1.12
N PHE A 211 -5.62 8.81 -2.00
CA PHE A 211 -4.36 9.55 -1.84
C PHE A 211 -3.10 8.68 -1.69
N ILE A 212 -3.13 7.45 -2.15
CA ILE A 212 -1.96 6.57 -2.18
C ILE A 212 -1.20 6.81 -3.49
N ASN A 213 -0.09 7.54 -3.42
CA ASN A 213 0.67 7.95 -4.60
C ASN A 213 1.25 6.76 -5.41
N GLU A 214 1.62 5.68 -4.73
CA GLU A 214 2.17 4.48 -5.35
C GLU A 214 1.09 3.48 -5.79
N SER A 215 -0.17 3.91 -5.83
CA SER A 215 -1.27 3.07 -6.27
C SER A 215 -1.10 2.65 -7.74
N CYS A 216 -1.14 1.35 -7.97
CA CYS A 216 -1.14 0.75 -9.30
C CYS A 216 -2.32 -0.23 -9.40
N SER A 217 -3.11 -0.13 -10.47
CA SER A 217 -4.20 -1.06 -10.69
C SER A 217 -3.76 -2.23 -11.60
N ASP A 218 -4.50 -3.35 -11.54
CA ASP A 218 -4.30 -4.52 -12.42
C ASP A 218 -4.40 -4.16 -13.91
N LYS A 219 -5.05 -3.04 -14.22
CA LYS A 219 -5.22 -2.53 -15.60
C LYS A 219 -4.14 -1.52 -15.99
N GLY A 220 -3.08 -1.37 -15.19
CA GLY A 220 -1.96 -0.48 -15.45
C GLY A 220 -2.26 1.01 -15.24
N ALA A 221 -3.26 1.36 -14.41
CA ALA A 221 -3.44 2.74 -13.97
C ALA A 221 -2.49 3.04 -12.80
N VAL A 222 -1.91 4.26 -12.78
CA VAL A 222 -0.81 4.61 -11.85
C VAL A 222 -1.06 5.95 -11.17
N GLY A 223 -0.73 6.02 -9.89
CA GLY A 223 -0.60 7.24 -9.10
C GLY A 223 -1.92 7.79 -8.56
N LEU A 224 -1.87 9.04 -8.13
CA LEU A 224 -2.96 9.71 -7.40
C LEU A 224 -4.28 9.80 -8.19
N MET A 225 -4.19 10.04 -9.49
CA MET A 225 -5.34 10.14 -10.39
C MET A 225 -5.49 8.93 -11.32
N GLN A 226 -4.81 7.80 -11.01
CA GLN A 226 -4.91 6.53 -11.74
C GLN A 226 -4.77 6.70 -13.27
N ILE A 227 -3.66 7.33 -13.68
CA ILE A 227 -3.41 7.61 -15.10
C ILE A 227 -3.01 6.33 -15.83
N ARG A 228 -3.71 6.05 -16.94
CA ARG A 228 -3.37 5.00 -17.89
C ARG A 228 -2.81 5.62 -19.17
N ASN A 229 -1.50 5.68 -19.27
CA ASN A 229 -0.88 6.23 -20.47
C ASN A 229 0.47 5.57 -20.75
N GLU A 230 0.52 4.72 -21.77
CA GLU A 230 1.70 3.98 -22.20
C GLU A 230 2.86 4.90 -22.69
N ARG A 231 2.60 6.20 -22.89
CA ARG A 231 3.63 7.18 -23.30
C ARG A 231 4.53 7.60 -22.13
N PHE A 232 4.13 7.32 -20.90
CA PHE A 232 4.89 7.67 -19.71
C PHE A 232 5.40 6.41 -19.02
N CYS A 233 6.64 6.46 -18.51
CA CYS A 233 7.11 5.41 -17.61
C CYS A 233 6.43 5.53 -16.24
N VAL A 234 6.36 4.42 -15.51
CA VAL A 234 5.71 4.35 -14.20
C VAL A 234 6.30 5.38 -13.23
N ASP A 235 7.63 5.51 -13.19
CA ASP A 235 8.31 6.46 -12.29
C ASP A 235 7.87 7.91 -12.53
N THR A 236 7.65 8.29 -13.79
CA THR A 236 7.15 9.62 -14.15
C THR A 236 5.72 9.83 -13.65
N LEU A 237 4.87 8.79 -13.74
CA LEU A 237 3.49 8.84 -13.26
C LEU A 237 3.38 8.77 -11.72
N LEU A 238 4.43 8.35 -11.04
CA LEU A 238 4.51 8.38 -9.57
C LEU A 238 4.94 9.74 -9.00
N ASP A 239 5.34 10.70 -9.87
CA ASP A 239 5.51 12.10 -9.43
C ASP A 239 4.14 12.74 -9.22
N PRO A 240 3.79 13.18 -8.00
CA PRO A 240 2.47 13.74 -7.70
C PRO A 240 2.09 14.93 -8.56
N ALA A 241 3.04 15.84 -8.85
CA ALA A 241 2.76 17.03 -9.64
C ALA A 241 2.48 16.68 -11.10
N VAL A 242 3.24 15.75 -11.65
CA VAL A 242 3.04 15.24 -13.02
C VAL A 242 1.71 14.51 -13.13
N ASN A 243 1.44 13.61 -12.18
CA ASN A 243 0.22 12.79 -12.18
C ASN A 243 -1.06 13.65 -12.11
N ILE A 244 -1.12 14.57 -11.14
CA ILE A 244 -2.27 15.49 -10.99
C ILE A 244 -2.40 16.37 -12.24
N SER A 245 -1.32 16.92 -12.78
CA SER A 245 -1.37 17.77 -13.98
C SER A 245 -1.90 17.03 -15.22
N ILE A 246 -1.52 15.74 -15.40
CA ILE A 246 -2.04 14.94 -16.53
C ILE A 246 -3.54 14.67 -16.34
N GLY A 247 -3.95 14.23 -15.14
CA GLY A 247 -5.33 13.90 -14.85
C GLY A 247 -6.26 15.11 -15.00
N THR A 248 -5.85 16.28 -14.52
CA THR A 248 -6.62 17.51 -14.61
C THR A 248 -6.76 18.00 -16.04
N LYS A 249 -5.71 17.92 -16.86
CA LYS A 249 -5.79 18.23 -18.29
C LYS A 249 -6.77 17.32 -19.03
N TYR A 250 -6.80 16.04 -18.66
CA TYR A 250 -7.74 15.10 -19.25
C TYR A 250 -9.19 15.41 -18.81
N LEU A 251 -9.43 15.71 -17.53
CA LEU A 251 -10.75 16.16 -17.05
C LEU A 251 -11.22 17.44 -17.76
N THR A 252 -10.32 18.40 -17.95
CA THR A 252 -10.62 19.64 -18.70
C THR A 252 -11.02 19.33 -20.13
N TYR A 253 -10.26 18.46 -20.81
CA TYR A 253 -10.59 18.02 -22.17
C TYR A 253 -11.99 17.36 -22.22
N LEU A 254 -12.28 16.46 -21.31
CA LEU A 254 -13.59 15.79 -21.23
C LEU A 254 -14.72 16.78 -21.00
N SER A 255 -14.56 17.72 -20.07
CA SER A 255 -15.57 18.74 -19.79
C SER A 255 -15.85 19.61 -21.00
N GLN A 256 -14.82 20.05 -21.74
CA GLN A 256 -14.97 20.83 -22.97
C GLN A 256 -15.66 20.02 -24.06
N MET A 257 -15.30 18.77 -24.25
CA MET A 257 -15.94 17.90 -25.23
C MET A 257 -17.43 17.75 -24.98
N PHE A 258 -17.90 17.61 -23.74
CA PHE A 258 -19.32 17.50 -23.45
C PHE A 258 -20.06 18.84 -23.50
N ALA A 259 -19.39 19.97 -23.28
CA ALA A 259 -19.94 21.27 -23.53
C ALA A 259 -20.28 21.50 -25.04
N GLU A 260 -19.42 21.00 -25.93
CA GLU A 260 -19.67 21.01 -27.38
C GLU A 260 -20.88 20.12 -27.78
N HIS A 261 -21.22 19.11 -26.98
CA HIS A 261 -22.44 18.30 -27.15
C HIS A 261 -23.71 18.95 -26.54
N GLY A 262 -23.62 20.18 -26.02
CA GLY A 262 -24.75 20.93 -25.53
C GLY A 262 -25.11 20.72 -24.06
N ALA A 263 -24.31 20.00 -23.28
CA ALA A 263 -24.48 19.88 -21.85
C ALA A 263 -24.16 21.20 -21.14
N ASP A 264 -24.92 21.56 -20.11
CA ASP A 264 -24.60 22.71 -19.27
C ASP A 264 -23.40 22.39 -18.33
N SER A 265 -22.91 23.38 -17.59
CA SER A 265 -21.71 23.23 -16.77
C SER A 265 -21.84 22.16 -15.69
N VAL A 266 -23.02 21.94 -15.12
CA VAL A 266 -23.27 20.92 -14.10
C VAL A 266 -23.31 19.53 -14.74
N GLU A 267 -23.95 19.40 -15.86
CA GLU A 267 -24.02 18.14 -16.61
C GLU A 267 -22.66 17.79 -17.24
N CYS A 268 -21.90 18.79 -17.75
CA CYS A 268 -20.51 18.58 -18.21
C CYS A 268 -19.63 17.97 -17.15
N LEU A 269 -19.77 18.40 -15.89
CA LEU A 269 -19.04 17.83 -14.77
C LEU A 269 -19.35 16.34 -14.60
N LYS A 270 -20.63 15.98 -14.54
CA LYS A 270 -21.06 14.57 -14.37
C LYS A 270 -20.61 13.71 -15.54
N PHE A 271 -20.71 14.21 -16.76
CA PHE A 271 -20.20 13.51 -17.95
C PHE A 271 -18.68 13.36 -17.94
N ALA A 272 -17.94 14.39 -17.54
CA ALA A 272 -16.49 14.29 -17.42
C ALA A 272 -16.06 13.24 -16.38
N LEU A 273 -16.73 13.19 -15.21
CA LEU A 273 -16.50 12.15 -14.21
C LEU A 273 -16.81 10.74 -14.74
N ALA A 274 -17.96 10.59 -15.42
CA ALA A 274 -18.35 9.31 -16.00
C ALA A 274 -17.35 8.83 -17.07
N ALA A 275 -16.97 9.75 -17.99
CA ALA A 275 -16.01 9.44 -19.04
C ALA A 275 -14.60 9.18 -18.51
N TYR A 276 -14.20 9.85 -17.44
CA TYR A 276 -12.93 9.59 -16.76
C TYR A 276 -12.85 8.15 -16.25
N ASN A 277 -13.94 7.68 -15.63
CA ASN A 277 -14.03 6.33 -15.08
C ASN A 277 -14.16 5.23 -16.16
N CYS A 278 -15.06 5.39 -17.13
CA CYS A 278 -15.37 4.35 -18.12
C CYS A 278 -14.72 4.54 -19.49
N GLY A 279 -14.06 5.68 -19.71
CA GLY A 279 -13.55 6.11 -21.01
C GLY A 279 -14.63 6.82 -21.84
N GLU A 280 -14.22 7.90 -22.52
CA GLU A 280 -15.11 8.75 -23.35
C GLU A 280 -15.86 7.95 -24.43
N GLY A 281 -15.22 6.94 -25.01
CA GLY A 281 -15.82 6.12 -26.06
C GLY A 281 -17.07 5.35 -25.60
N ASN A 282 -17.12 4.90 -24.34
CA ASN A 282 -18.32 4.25 -23.80
C ASN A 282 -19.43 5.24 -23.52
N LEU A 283 -19.09 6.41 -22.98
CA LEU A 283 -20.10 7.45 -22.73
C LEU A 283 -20.67 8.01 -24.02
N LEU A 284 -19.87 8.23 -25.06
CA LEU A 284 -20.34 8.64 -26.39
C LEU A 284 -21.25 7.60 -27.05
N LYS A 285 -21.11 6.29 -26.75
CA LYS A 285 -22.07 5.28 -27.17
C LYS A 285 -23.42 5.49 -26.47
N CYS A 286 -23.42 5.78 -25.17
CA CYS A 286 -24.63 6.05 -24.41
C CYS A 286 -25.36 7.29 -24.97
N ILE A 287 -24.63 8.37 -25.27
CA ILE A 287 -25.16 9.58 -25.86
C ILE A 287 -25.85 9.29 -27.21
N ARG A 288 -25.16 8.60 -28.13
CA ARG A 288 -25.75 8.23 -29.43
C ARG A 288 -27.01 7.35 -29.27
N THR A 289 -26.99 6.39 -28.36
CA THR A 289 -28.17 5.57 -28.09
C THR A 289 -29.33 6.39 -27.54
N ALA A 290 -29.04 7.36 -26.66
CA ALA A 290 -30.08 8.32 -26.20
C ALA A 290 -30.68 9.15 -27.34
N GLU A 291 -29.85 9.68 -28.22
CA GLU A 291 -30.28 10.44 -29.42
C GLU A 291 -31.15 9.58 -30.36
N GLU A 292 -30.73 8.34 -30.63
CA GLU A 292 -31.49 7.37 -31.45
C GLU A 292 -32.86 7.03 -30.85
N LEU A 293 -32.96 7.01 -29.52
CA LEU A 293 -34.20 6.75 -28.79
C LEU A 293 -35.05 8.02 -28.53
N GLY A 294 -34.55 9.20 -28.96
CA GLY A 294 -35.22 10.48 -28.74
C GLY A 294 -35.22 10.93 -27.28
N VAL A 295 -34.27 10.48 -26.50
CA VAL A 295 -34.05 10.87 -25.08
C VAL A 295 -33.06 12.04 -25.03
N ASP A 296 -33.27 12.97 -24.11
CA ASP A 296 -32.36 14.11 -23.94
C ASP A 296 -30.95 13.68 -23.54
N ALA A 297 -30.04 13.65 -24.49
CA ALA A 297 -28.67 13.22 -24.33
C ALA A 297 -27.77 14.24 -23.60
N THR A 298 -28.26 15.42 -23.26
CA THR A 298 -27.51 16.48 -22.57
C THR A 298 -27.61 16.38 -21.05
N ARG A 299 -28.37 15.44 -20.52
CA ARG A 299 -28.61 15.26 -19.09
C ARG A 299 -28.09 13.90 -18.59
N TRP A 300 -27.34 13.92 -17.48
CA TRP A 300 -26.80 12.73 -16.85
C TRP A 300 -27.87 11.71 -16.45
N ASP A 301 -28.96 12.18 -15.85
CA ASP A 301 -30.07 11.30 -15.44
C ASP A 301 -30.68 10.53 -16.62
N SER A 302 -30.77 11.19 -17.77
CA SER A 302 -31.21 10.57 -19.01
C SER A 302 -30.23 9.49 -19.47
N ILE A 303 -28.93 9.79 -19.44
CA ILE A 303 -27.88 8.81 -19.81
C ILE A 303 -27.87 7.63 -18.84
N VAL A 304 -28.04 7.84 -17.55
CA VAL A 304 -28.16 6.75 -16.55
C VAL A 304 -29.28 5.76 -16.93
N SER A 305 -30.41 6.26 -17.42
CA SER A 305 -31.55 5.43 -17.86
C SER A 305 -31.25 4.64 -19.14
N ILE A 306 -30.34 5.12 -19.99
CA ILE A 306 -29.94 4.49 -21.26
C ILE A 306 -28.82 3.45 -21.10
N ILE A 307 -28.01 3.57 -20.07
CA ILE A 307 -26.86 2.66 -19.85
C ILE A 307 -27.23 1.18 -19.97
N PRO A 308 -28.37 0.66 -19.44
CA PRO A 308 -28.75 -0.73 -19.58
C PRO A 308 -29.03 -1.17 -21.03
N GLU A 309 -29.38 -0.23 -21.91
CA GLU A 309 -29.71 -0.44 -23.32
C GLU A 309 -28.46 -0.49 -24.22
N VAL A 310 -27.28 -0.11 -23.70
CA VAL A 310 -26.05 -0.02 -24.49
C VAL A 310 -25.33 -1.37 -24.53
N PRO A 311 -25.25 -2.05 -25.69
CA PRO A 311 -24.61 -3.35 -25.79
C PRO A 311 -23.14 -3.34 -25.38
N GLY A 312 -22.77 -4.28 -24.51
CA GLY A 312 -21.37 -4.45 -24.08
C GLY A 312 -20.86 -3.40 -23.10
N PHE A 313 -21.73 -2.57 -22.55
CA PHE A 313 -21.38 -1.61 -21.52
C PHE A 313 -22.16 -1.88 -20.22
N HIS A 314 -21.43 -2.22 -19.16
CA HIS A 314 -21.98 -2.49 -17.82
C HIS A 314 -21.73 -1.30 -16.89
N GLY A 315 -22.40 -0.19 -17.12
CA GLY A 315 -22.13 1.11 -16.49
C GLY A 315 -22.53 1.25 -15.02
N LYS A 316 -22.95 0.19 -14.31
CA LYS A 316 -23.30 0.30 -12.87
C LYS A 316 -22.17 0.89 -12.02
N GLN A 317 -20.92 0.47 -12.30
CA GLN A 317 -19.75 0.99 -11.59
C GLN A 317 -19.55 2.48 -11.87
N THR A 318 -19.75 2.92 -13.10
CA THR A 318 -19.63 4.34 -13.48
C THR A 318 -20.70 5.20 -12.82
N ILE A 319 -21.94 4.71 -12.76
CA ILE A 319 -23.03 5.41 -12.05
C ILE A 319 -22.70 5.59 -10.57
N ALA A 320 -22.24 4.50 -9.93
CA ALA A 320 -21.81 4.55 -8.54
C ALA A 320 -20.64 5.52 -8.34
N TYR A 321 -19.62 5.46 -9.19
CA TYR A 321 -18.46 6.35 -9.13
C TYR A 321 -18.85 7.84 -9.18
N VAL A 322 -19.69 8.24 -10.15
CA VAL A 322 -20.14 9.65 -10.27
C VAL A 322 -20.85 10.10 -8.99
N ARG A 323 -21.75 9.26 -8.46
CA ARG A 323 -22.48 9.57 -7.22
C ARG A 323 -21.51 9.69 -6.04
N GLU A 324 -20.64 8.71 -5.83
CA GLU A 324 -19.71 8.65 -4.70
C GLU A 324 -18.71 9.80 -4.71
N VAL A 325 -18.21 10.22 -5.90
CA VAL A 325 -17.35 11.40 -6.01
C VAL A 325 -18.10 12.67 -5.61
N LEU A 326 -19.36 12.83 -6.03
CA LEU A 326 -20.16 14.01 -5.70
C LEU A 326 -20.55 14.04 -4.21
N ASP A 327 -20.94 12.89 -3.63
CA ASP A 327 -21.23 12.76 -2.20
C ASP A 327 -19.99 13.14 -1.37
N THR A 328 -18.80 12.64 -1.73
CA THR A 328 -17.53 12.99 -1.07
C THR A 328 -17.18 14.48 -1.25
N TYR A 329 -17.46 15.04 -2.41
CA TYR A 329 -17.28 16.48 -2.62
C TYR A 329 -18.18 17.33 -1.70
N ASP A 330 -19.45 16.95 -1.54
CA ASP A 330 -20.37 17.63 -0.65
C ASP A 330 -19.90 17.54 0.82
N GLU A 331 -19.47 16.37 1.27
CA GLU A 331 -18.85 16.19 2.60
C GLU A 331 -17.62 17.11 2.79
N TYR A 332 -16.74 17.17 1.79
CA TYR A 332 -15.58 18.07 1.85
C TYR A 332 -15.98 19.54 1.83
N ALA A 333 -17.04 19.89 1.08
CA ALA A 333 -17.54 21.26 1.00
C ALA A 333 -18.12 21.76 2.32
N GLU A 334 -18.70 20.87 3.14
CA GLU A 334 -19.20 21.20 4.48
C GLU A 334 -18.07 21.45 5.48
N VAL A 335 -16.96 20.73 5.35
CA VAL A 335 -15.88 20.72 6.36
C VAL A 335 -14.74 21.67 6.04
N TYR A 336 -14.40 21.79 4.75
CA TYR A 336 -13.21 22.54 4.33
C TYR A 336 -13.58 23.85 3.62
N PRO A 337 -12.92 24.98 3.96
CA PRO A 337 -13.14 26.25 3.26
C PRO A 337 -12.70 26.13 1.79
N ARG A 338 -13.36 26.94 0.95
CA ARG A 338 -13.07 27.04 -0.46
C ARG A 338 -11.67 27.62 -0.73
#